data_51057b43762591b87dacdf53e556ca75
#
_entry.id   51057b43762591b87dacdf53e556ca75
#
_cell.length_a   1.000
_cell.length_b   1.000
_cell.length_c   1.000
_cell.angle_alpha   90.00
_cell.angle_beta   90.00
_cell.angle_gamma   90.00
#
_symmetry.space_group_name_H-M   'P 1'
#
loop_
_entity.id
_entity.type
_entity.pdbx_description
1 polymer ?
#
loop_
_entity_poly.entity_id
_entity_poly.type
_entity_poly.pdbx_seq_one_letter_code
_entity_poly.pdbx_strand_id
1 'polypeptide(L)'
;MSRRGLAAVASVLDQAASSATNILVLVLAARLSSAAGFAGFSMVYVTFSVLLGLNMAYVGQSLVLEKGEGLGATCRSAVGFTGAASAAVGALLVVVGLALPGTPGRAFLALGLVLPLVLLQDGLRYCFSALRAPERALAADALRLVCVVAALAVQPEGASAGRLVLAWGLSAVPALVLGLWLLRPYVRGARADLRPYLRRGHLGQRFVVEFAVGNGSSQLAVLGLGVFATPLAVGALRGATTLFGPLNVLFNSANAFGPPVLGRIGGKRATVRATALLGLVLAAVGAGWGAVLYALPDRLGRQLLGDTWTATAGLLPATGAQYAVMGLGTCALLTLRVLAPKATLSLQVVFSLLSVGLLLGGYAVGGVAGAAVGLTAGSALKAAAAWWRVTRLRVPAAQDREPEPAPAA
;
A
#
# COMPACT_ATOMS: atom_id res chain seq x y z
N MET A 1 -19.90 -14.40 -15.29
CA MET A 1 -19.34 -13.15 -14.72
C MET A 1 -19.04 -12.17 -15.85
N SER A 2 -19.37 -10.90 -15.68
CA SER A 2 -18.99 -9.88 -16.67
C SER A 2 -17.47 -9.69 -16.69
N ARG A 3 -16.90 -9.23 -17.83
CA ARG A 3 -15.44 -8.90 -17.92
C ARG A 3 -15.00 -7.91 -16.83
N ARG A 4 -15.89 -7.04 -16.34
CA ARG A 4 -15.64 -6.11 -15.24
C ARG A 4 -15.52 -6.83 -13.89
N GLY A 5 -16.35 -7.85 -13.64
CA GLY A 5 -16.28 -8.66 -12.42
C GLY A 5 -14.98 -9.46 -12.35
N LEU A 6 -14.55 -10.05 -13.47
CA LEU A 6 -13.27 -10.77 -13.56
C LEU A 6 -12.07 -9.85 -13.28
N ALA A 7 -12.07 -8.62 -13.80
CA ALA A 7 -10.99 -7.66 -13.56
C ALA A 7 -10.91 -7.22 -12.08
N ALA A 8 -12.07 -7.03 -11.42
CA ALA A 8 -12.10 -6.70 -10.00
C ALA A 8 -11.57 -7.86 -9.14
N VAL A 9 -11.97 -9.10 -9.44
CA VAL A 9 -11.47 -10.30 -8.76
C VAL A 9 -9.96 -10.44 -8.98
N ALA A 10 -9.47 -10.29 -10.21
CA ALA A 10 -8.05 -10.35 -10.51
C ALA A 10 -7.25 -9.30 -9.71
N SER A 11 -7.79 -8.08 -9.58
CA SER A 11 -7.16 -7.02 -8.77
C SER A 11 -7.07 -7.36 -7.28
N VAL A 12 -8.12 -7.94 -6.70
CA VAL A 12 -8.11 -8.37 -5.30
C VAL A 12 -7.14 -9.53 -5.09
N LEU A 13 -7.13 -10.52 -6.00
CA LEU A 13 -6.21 -11.65 -5.94
C LEU A 13 -4.75 -11.21 -6.11
N ASP A 14 -4.47 -10.26 -7.00
CA ASP A 14 -3.16 -9.66 -7.17
C ASP A 14 -2.64 -9.02 -5.88
N GLN A 15 -3.48 -8.21 -5.23
CA GLN A 15 -3.12 -7.59 -3.96
C GLN A 15 -2.97 -8.62 -2.84
N ALA A 16 -3.79 -9.68 -2.84
CA ALA A 16 -3.68 -10.78 -1.90
C ALA A 16 -2.36 -11.54 -2.09
N ALA A 17 -1.97 -11.85 -3.33
CA ALA A 17 -0.71 -12.50 -3.66
C ALA A 17 0.50 -11.67 -3.21
N SER A 18 0.47 -10.36 -3.48
CA SER A 18 1.51 -9.43 -3.02
C SER A 18 1.61 -9.36 -1.49
N SER A 19 0.47 -9.25 -0.81
CA SER A 19 0.43 -9.20 0.67
C SER A 19 0.89 -10.53 1.28
N ALA A 20 0.48 -11.66 0.71
CA ALA A 20 0.94 -12.98 1.11
C ALA A 20 2.46 -13.12 0.92
N THR A 21 3.01 -12.64 -0.19
CA THR A 21 4.45 -12.59 -0.43
C THR A 21 5.16 -11.86 0.71
N ASN A 22 4.69 -10.67 1.07
CA ASN A 22 5.32 -9.84 2.11
C ASN A 22 5.26 -10.51 3.50
N ILE A 23 4.13 -11.13 3.85
CA ILE A 23 3.97 -11.85 5.13
C ILE A 23 4.86 -13.09 5.17
N LEU A 24 4.83 -13.92 4.12
CA LEU A 24 5.59 -15.17 4.07
C LEU A 24 7.10 -14.93 4.09
N VAL A 25 7.57 -13.86 3.45
CA VAL A 25 8.98 -13.44 3.52
C VAL A 25 9.41 -13.21 4.97
N LEU A 26 8.62 -12.47 5.75
CA LEU A 26 8.94 -12.20 7.15
C LEU A 26 8.87 -13.46 8.01
N VAL A 27 7.84 -14.29 7.82
CA VAL A 27 7.68 -15.55 8.56
C VAL A 27 8.82 -16.52 8.27
N LEU A 28 9.18 -16.71 6.99
CA LEU A 28 10.27 -17.60 6.60
C LEU A 28 11.63 -17.06 7.07
N ALA A 29 11.86 -15.74 6.95
CA ALA A 29 13.08 -15.14 7.46
C ALA A 29 13.20 -15.30 8.98
N ALA A 30 12.12 -15.16 9.75
CA ALA A 30 12.12 -15.39 11.19
C ALA A 30 12.44 -16.85 11.55
N ARG A 31 11.91 -17.82 10.78
CA ARG A 31 12.16 -19.25 11.01
C ARG A 31 13.58 -19.68 10.65
N LEU A 32 14.14 -19.08 9.59
CA LEU A 32 15.42 -19.49 9.02
C LEU A 32 16.63 -18.77 9.62
N SER A 33 16.43 -17.79 10.49
CA SER A 33 17.52 -17.00 11.06
C SER A 33 17.50 -17.01 12.60
N SER A 34 18.65 -16.71 13.21
CA SER A 34 18.73 -16.40 14.63
C SER A 34 17.99 -15.09 14.95
N ALA A 35 17.69 -14.82 16.21
CA ALA A 35 17.06 -13.57 16.64
C ALA A 35 17.84 -12.32 16.18
N ALA A 36 19.17 -12.34 16.26
CA ALA A 36 20.02 -11.25 15.74
C ALA A 36 20.00 -11.16 14.22
N GLY A 37 19.97 -12.30 13.52
CA GLY A 37 19.83 -12.37 12.05
C GLY A 37 18.48 -11.81 11.60
N PHE A 38 17.40 -12.18 12.27
CA PHE A 38 16.07 -11.68 11.99
C PHE A 38 15.93 -10.17 12.27
N ALA A 39 16.54 -9.66 13.33
CA ALA A 39 16.57 -8.22 13.60
C ALA A 39 17.25 -7.45 12.46
N GLY A 40 18.41 -7.95 11.96
CA GLY A 40 19.09 -7.37 10.81
C GLY A 40 18.26 -7.42 9.52
N PHE A 41 17.61 -8.57 9.25
CA PHE A 41 16.69 -8.72 8.13
C PHE A 41 15.51 -7.74 8.22
N SER A 42 14.87 -7.66 9.40
CA SER A 42 13.71 -6.79 9.63
C SER A 42 14.03 -5.31 9.43
N MET A 43 15.21 -4.86 9.89
CA MET A 43 15.64 -3.47 9.70
C MET A 43 15.75 -3.11 8.21
N VAL A 44 16.35 -4.00 7.42
CA VAL A 44 16.48 -3.82 5.97
C VAL A 44 15.13 -3.93 5.27
N TYR A 45 14.27 -4.82 5.73
CA TYR A 45 12.92 -4.97 5.17
C TYR A 45 12.03 -3.75 5.45
N VAL A 46 12.15 -3.11 6.60
CA VAL A 46 11.47 -1.82 6.89
C VAL A 46 11.97 -0.73 5.94
N THR A 47 13.30 -0.65 5.72
CA THR A 47 13.88 0.29 4.75
C THR A 47 13.32 0.05 3.35
N PHE A 48 13.29 -1.21 2.91
CA PHE A 48 12.65 -1.58 1.64
C PHE A 48 11.18 -1.15 1.59
N SER A 49 10.41 -1.39 2.65
CA SER A 49 8.97 -1.04 2.69
C SER A 49 8.73 0.46 2.55
N VAL A 50 9.60 1.29 3.11
CA VAL A 50 9.55 2.74 2.93
C VAL A 50 9.86 3.11 1.48
N LEU A 51 10.92 2.55 0.90
CA LEU A 51 11.30 2.80 -0.50
C LEU A 51 10.22 2.33 -1.48
N LEU A 52 9.60 1.18 -1.20
CA LEU A 52 8.45 0.68 -1.95
C LEU A 52 7.28 1.65 -1.91
N GLY A 53 6.95 2.15 -0.72
CA GLY A 53 5.87 3.14 -0.54
C GLY A 53 6.17 4.47 -1.23
N LEU A 54 7.42 4.93 -1.22
CA LEU A 54 7.84 6.13 -1.94
C LEU A 54 7.73 5.94 -3.47
N ASN A 55 8.16 4.78 -3.99
CA ASN A 55 8.02 4.46 -5.41
C ASN A 55 6.54 4.36 -5.83
N MET A 56 5.72 3.69 -5.01
CA MET A 56 4.27 3.64 -5.21
C MET A 56 3.67 5.04 -5.26
N ALA A 57 4.03 5.91 -4.33
CA ALA A 57 3.51 7.27 -4.26
C ALA A 57 3.96 8.12 -5.44
N TYR A 58 5.28 8.12 -5.75
CA TYR A 58 5.84 8.99 -6.78
C TYR A 58 5.47 8.56 -8.19
N VAL A 59 5.63 7.28 -8.49
CA VAL A 59 5.45 6.74 -9.84
C VAL A 59 4.08 6.07 -9.99
N GLY A 60 3.75 5.15 -9.10
CA GLY A 60 2.57 4.30 -9.21
C GLY A 60 1.27 5.11 -9.20
N GLN A 61 1.05 5.95 -8.19
CA GLN A 61 -0.19 6.72 -8.07
C GLN A 61 -0.35 7.79 -9.15
N SER A 62 0.74 8.40 -9.62
CA SER A 62 0.68 9.34 -10.74
C SER A 62 0.33 8.63 -12.04
N LEU A 63 0.94 7.45 -12.30
CA LEU A 63 0.73 6.68 -13.51
C LEU A 63 -0.72 6.17 -13.65
N VAL A 64 -1.34 5.68 -12.58
CA VAL A 64 -2.72 5.16 -12.64
C VAL A 64 -3.77 6.26 -12.88
N LEU A 65 -3.40 7.52 -12.70
CA LEU A 65 -4.26 8.67 -12.98
C LEU A 65 -4.11 9.19 -14.41
N GLU A 66 -3.08 8.75 -15.14
CA GLU A 66 -2.88 9.13 -16.54
C GLU A 66 -4.00 8.58 -17.43
N LYS A 67 -4.43 9.40 -18.39
CA LYS A 67 -5.53 9.09 -19.33
C LYS A 67 -5.10 9.48 -20.73
N GLY A 68 -5.68 8.81 -21.72
CA GLY A 68 -5.55 9.19 -23.14
C GLY A 68 -4.65 8.27 -23.94
N GLU A 69 -4.32 8.71 -25.14
CA GLU A 69 -3.41 8.04 -26.06
C GLU A 69 -1.97 8.20 -25.58
N GLY A 70 -1.15 7.15 -25.71
CA GLY A 70 0.27 7.20 -25.28
C GLY A 70 0.59 6.56 -23.93
N LEU A 71 -0.36 5.88 -23.29
CA LEU A 71 -0.12 5.16 -22.03
C LEU A 71 1.09 4.20 -22.09
N GLY A 72 1.36 3.61 -23.27
CA GLY A 72 2.55 2.78 -23.47
C GLY A 72 3.87 3.54 -23.28
N ALA A 73 3.96 4.77 -23.79
CA ALA A 73 5.12 5.62 -23.61
C ALA A 73 5.28 6.05 -22.13
N THR A 74 4.16 6.39 -21.47
CA THR A 74 4.15 6.71 -20.04
C THR A 74 4.57 5.50 -19.18
N CYS A 75 4.06 4.30 -19.47
CA CYS A 75 4.49 3.07 -18.79
C CYS A 75 6.00 2.81 -19.02
N ARG A 76 6.51 2.99 -20.25
CA ARG A 76 7.94 2.83 -20.53
C ARG A 76 8.79 3.82 -19.75
N SER A 77 8.34 5.08 -19.67
CA SER A 77 9.00 6.14 -18.90
C SER A 77 8.97 5.85 -17.40
N ALA A 78 7.85 5.34 -16.87
CA ALA A 78 7.70 4.93 -15.48
C ALA A 78 8.68 3.79 -15.11
N VAL A 79 8.75 2.76 -15.95
CA VAL A 79 9.71 1.65 -15.76
C VAL A 79 11.16 2.17 -15.83
N GLY A 80 11.48 3.03 -16.81
CA GLY A 80 12.81 3.63 -16.94
C GLY A 80 13.19 4.47 -15.73
N PHE A 81 12.27 5.33 -15.25
CA PHE A 81 12.50 6.15 -14.07
C PHE A 81 12.66 5.31 -12.80
N THR A 82 11.75 4.34 -12.56
CA THR A 82 11.86 3.42 -11.43
C THR A 82 13.19 2.67 -11.45
N GLY A 83 13.62 2.18 -12.62
CA GLY A 83 14.90 1.50 -12.76
C GLY A 83 16.09 2.40 -12.41
N ALA A 84 16.13 3.61 -12.97
CA ALA A 84 17.21 4.56 -12.71
C ALA A 84 17.25 5.02 -11.24
N ALA A 85 16.08 5.39 -10.68
CA ALA A 85 15.99 5.85 -9.30
C ALA A 85 16.34 4.73 -8.31
N SER A 86 15.82 3.51 -8.52
CA SER A 86 16.11 2.36 -7.64
C SER A 86 17.57 1.91 -7.76
N ALA A 87 18.19 2.01 -8.95
CA ALA A 87 19.62 1.75 -9.12
C ALA A 87 20.48 2.78 -8.36
N ALA A 88 20.14 4.07 -8.43
CA ALA A 88 20.84 5.12 -7.70
C ALA A 88 20.72 4.94 -6.17
N VAL A 89 19.52 4.66 -5.66
CA VAL A 89 19.29 4.38 -4.23
C VAL A 89 19.97 3.06 -3.85
N GLY A 90 19.92 2.04 -4.71
CA GLY A 90 20.61 0.77 -4.50
C GLY A 90 22.12 0.95 -4.37
N ALA A 91 22.74 1.75 -5.25
CA ALA A 91 24.16 2.09 -5.16
C ALA A 91 24.51 2.80 -3.82
N LEU A 92 23.64 3.72 -3.38
CA LEU A 92 23.81 4.37 -2.06
C LEU A 92 23.75 3.34 -0.93
N LEU A 93 22.79 2.40 -0.97
CA LEU A 93 22.67 1.35 0.04
C LEU A 93 23.86 0.38 0.03
N VAL A 94 24.46 0.11 -1.15
CA VAL A 94 25.72 -0.64 -1.25
C VAL A 94 26.84 0.11 -0.53
N VAL A 95 26.99 1.41 -0.76
CA VAL A 95 28.01 2.23 -0.07
C VAL A 95 27.78 2.22 1.45
N VAL A 96 26.55 2.40 1.89
CA VAL A 96 26.17 2.30 3.32
C VAL A 96 26.49 0.91 3.88
N GLY A 97 26.17 -0.14 3.12
CA GLY A 97 26.45 -1.53 3.51
C GLY A 97 27.92 -1.84 3.64
N LEU A 98 28.78 -1.23 2.79
CA LEU A 98 30.23 -1.36 2.88
C LEU A 98 30.81 -0.57 4.07
N ALA A 99 30.19 0.55 4.44
CA ALA A 99 30.63 1.38 5.56
C ALA A 99 30.20 0.84 6.93
N LEU A 100 29.11 0.06 7.00
CA LEU A 100 28.59 -0.52 8.24
C LEU A 100 29.22 -1.89 8.52
N PRO A 101 29.75 -2.12 9.75
CA PRO A 101 30.30 -3.43 10.13
C PRO A 101 29.21 -4.46 10.41
N GLY A 102 29.58 -5.74 10.29
CA GLY A 102 28.77 -6.84 10.80
C GLY A 102 27.54 -7.21 9.95
N THR A 103 26.53 -7.76 10.60
CA THR A 103 25.31 -8.26 9.96
C THR A 103 24.48 -7.18 9.28
N PRO A 104 24.27 -5.97 9.88
CA PRO A 104 23.53 -4.91 9.22
C PRO A 104 24.16 -4.47 7.89
N GLY A 105 25.49 -4.30 7.87
CA GLY A 105 26.20 -3.89 6.65
C GLY A 105 25.98 -4.87 5.50
N ARG A 106 26.16 -6.18 5.77
CA ARG A 106 25.92 -7.22 4.77
C ARG A 106 24.48 -7.27 4.27
N ALA A 107 23.51 -6.99 5.15
CA ALA A 107 22.10 -6.97 4.78
C ALA A 107 21.74 -5.73 3.92
N PHE A 108 22.28 -4.54 4.23
CA PHE A 108 22.10 -3.34 3.41
C PHE A 108 22.80 -3.46 2.05
N LEU A 109 23.99 -4.05 2.00
CA LEU A 109 24.68 -4.34 0.74
C LEU A 109 23.82 -5.25 -0.13
N ALA A 110 23.29 -6.34 0.44
CA ALA A 110 22.39 -7.25 -0.26
C ALA A 110 21.13 -6.53 -0.78
N LEU A 111 20.48 -5.67 0.06
CA LEU A 111 19.34 -4.89 -0.38
C LEU A 111 19.70 -3.97 -1.54
N GLY A 112 20.82 -3.26 -1.46
CA GLY A 112 21.27 -2.35 -2.51
C GLY A 112 21.39 -3.04 -3.87
N LEU A 113 21.92 -4.27 -3.89
CA LEU A 113 22.08 -5.07 -5.12
C LEU A 113 20.74 -5.51 -5.73
N VAL A 114 19.75 -5.87 -4.90
CA VAL A 114 18.46 -6.40 -5.38
C VAL A 114 17.35 -5.37 -5.47
N LEU A 115 17.54 -4.18 -4.92
CA LEU A 115 16.51 -3.14 -4.87
C LEU A 115 15.91 -2.80 -6.24
N PRO A 116 16.72 -2.63 -7.32
CA PRO A 116 16.16 -2.35 -8.64
C PRO A 116 15.24 -3.46 -9.14
N LEU A 117 15.58 -4.72 -8.89
CA LEU A 117 14.79 -5.87 -9.33
C LEU A 117 13.42 -5.88 -8.68
N VAL A 118 13.39 -5.66 -7.36
CA VAL A 118 12.15 -5.76 -6.58
C VAL A 118 11.24 -4.56 -6.83
N LEU A 119 11.80 -3.34 -6.90
CA LEU A 119 11.01 -2.12 -7.17
C LEU A 119 10.51 -2.07 -8.62
N LEU A 120 11.28 -2.56 -9.60
CA LEU A 120 10.81 -2.68 -10.98
C LEU A 120 9.66 -3.68 -11.08
N GLN A 121 9.80 -4.85 -10.44
CA GLN A 121 8.76 -5.87 -10.47
C GLN A 121 7.45 -5.35 -9.86
N ASP A 122 7.50 -4.69 -8.70
CA ASP A 122 6.31 -4.06 -8.10
C ASP A 122 5.76 -2.92 -8.96
N GLY A 123 6.62 -2.10 -9.56
CA GLY A 123 6.24 -0.99 -10.44
C GLY A 123 5.43 -1.42 -11.67
N LEU A 124 5.65 -2.63 -12.19
CA LEU A 124 4.89 -3.18 -13.34
C LEU A 124 3.41 -3.34 -13.03
N ARG A 125 3.03 -3.58 -11.79
CA ARG A 125 1.64 -3.64 -11.34
C ARG A 125 0.88 -2.36 -11.69
N TYR A 126 1.49 -1.20 -11.48
CA TYR A 126 0.88 0.10 -11.79
C TYR A 126 0.78 0.35 -13.28
N CYS A 127 1.75 -0.16 -14.08
CA CYS A 127 1.63 -0.16 -15.54
C CYS A 127 0.42 -0.99 -15.99
N PHE A 128 0.26 -2.21 -15.48
CA PHE A 128 -0.90 -3.05 -15.83
C PHE A 128 -2.22 -2.48 -15.32
N SER A 129 -2.21 -1.80 -14.17
CA SER A 129 -3.37 -1.08 -13.67
C SER A 129 -3.77 0.06 -14.63
N ALA A 130 -2.84 0.92 -15.04
CA ALA A 130 -3.09 2.00 -16.00
C ALA A 130 -3.56 1.47 -17.36
N LEU A 131 -2.96 0.36 -17.83
CA LEU A 131 -3.33 -0.35 -19.07
C LEU A 131 -4.61 -1.19 -18.91
N ARG A 132 -5.18 -1.26 -17.69
CA ARG A 132 -6.42 -1.99 -17.37
C ARG A 132 -6.36 -3.49 -17.65
N ALA A 133 -5.20 -4.07 -17.36
CA ALA A 133 -4.90 -5.49 -17.52
C ALA A 133 -4.49 -6.13 -16.17
N PRO A 134 -5.36 -6.11 -15.12
CA PRO A 134 -5.01 -6.59 -13.79
C PRO A 134 -4.68 -8.09 -13.75
N GLU A 135 -5.19 -8.88 -14.71
CA GLU A 135 -4.84 -10.30 -14.86
C GLU A 135 -3.36 -10.53 -15.15
N ARG A 136 -2.68 -9.56 -15.78
CA ARG A 136 -1.23 -9.61 -16.06
C ARG A 136 -0.41 -9.28 -14.82
N ALA A 137 -0.88 -8.34 -13.99
CA ALA A 137 -0.31 -8.07 -12.68
C ALA A 137 -0.39 -9.32 -11.81
N LEU A 138 -1.59 -9.92 -11.71
CA LEU A 138 -1.81 -11.16 -10.96
C LEU A 138 -0.90 -12.30 -11.42
N ALA A 139 -0.71 -12.49 -12.72
CA ALA A 139 0.18 -13.53 -13.23
C ALA A 139 1.64 -13.33 -12.78
N ALA A 140 2.13 -12.08 -12.83
CA ALA A 140 3.49 -11.76 -12.38
C ALA A 140 3.63 -11.92 -10.85
N ASP A 141 2.65 -11.47 -10.07
CA ASP A 141 2.69 -11.52 -8.60
C ASP A 141 2.46 -12.95 -8.06
N ALA A 142 1.64 -13.76 -8.72
CA ALA A 142 1.51 -15.18 -8.40
C ALA A 142 2.83 -15.92 -8.63
N LEU A 143 3.52 -15.66 -9.77
CA LEU A 143 4.85 -16.22 -10.02
C LEU A 143 5.86 -15.71 -8.98
N ARG A 144 5.80 -14.43 -8.59
CA ARG A 144 6.63 -13.86 -7.54
C ARG A 144 6.46 -14.58 -6.22
N LEU A 145 5.20 -14.84 -5.82
CA LEU A 145 4.88 -15.58 -4.60
C LEU A 145 5.48 -16.98 -4.61
N VAL A 146 5.29 -17.73 -5.68
CA VAL A 146 5.86 -19.09 -5.82
C VAL A 146 7.37 -19.06 -5.75
N CYS A 147 8.01 -18.18 -6.52
CA CYS A 147 9.48 -18.09 -6.57
C CYS A 147 10.09 -17.70 -5.22
N VAL A 148 9.46 -16.78 -4.48
CA VAL A 148 10.01 -16.35 -3.18
C VAL A 148 9.90 -17.43 -2.12
N VAL A 149 8.74 -18.12 -2.08
CA VAL A 149 8.56 -19.25 -1.16
C VAL A 149 9.59 -20.34 -1.45
N ALA A 150 9.75 -20.73 -2.71
CA ALA A 150 10.74 -21.73 -3.12
C ALA A 150 12.17 -21.29 -2.78
N ALA A 151 12.55 -20.04 -3.11
CA ALA A 151 13.90 -19.54 -2.88
C ALA A 151 14.25 -19.44 -1.38
N LEU A 152 13.28 -19.12 -0.52
CA LEU A 152 13.53 -19.09 0.92
C LEU A 152 13.46 -20.48 1.55
N ALA A 153 12.53 -21.35 1.11
CA ALA A 153 12.40 -22.70 1.66
C ALA A 153 13.66 -23.58 1.50
N VAL A 154 14.47 -23.31 0.48
CA VAL A 154 15.75 -24.04 0.27
C VAL A 154 16.93 -23.45 1.05
N GLN A 155 16.72 -22.37 1.82
CA GLN A 155 17.80 -21.81 2.62
C GLN A 155 18.01 -22.64 3.88
N PRO A 156 19.28 -22.80 4.32
CA PRO A 156 19.58 -23.54 5.55
C PRO A 156 19.10 -22.79 6.79
N GLU A 157 18.82 -23.52 7.85
CA GLU A 157 18.62 -22.94 9.19
C GLU A 157 19.88 -22.17 9.62
N GLY A 158 19.70 -21.04 10.28
CA GLY A 158 20.79 -20.14 10.66
C GLY A 158 21.31 -19.27 9.51
N ALA A 159 20.60 -19.17 8.38
CA ALA A 159 20.99 -18.34 7.26
C ALA A 159 21.18 -16.87 7.68
N SER A 160 22.25 -16.24 7.18
CA SER A 160 22.54 -14.84 7.48
C SER A 160 21.50 -13.91 6.85
N ALA A 161 21.24 -12.74 7.48
CA ALA A 161 20.32 -11.74 6.99
C ALA A 161 20.60 -11.34 5.51
N GLY A 162 21.88 -11.11 5.17
CA GLY A 162 22.27 -10.78 3.81
C GLY A 162 21.92 -11.87 2.79
N ARG A 163 22.12 -13.15 3.15
CA ARG A 163 21.76 -14.29 2.31
C ARG A 163 20.24 -14.37 2.08
N LEU A 164 19.45 -14.17 3.13
CA LEU A 164 18.00 -14.17 3.04
C LEU A 164 17.48 -13.00 2.19
N VAL A 165 18.08 -11.80 2.32
CA VAL A 165 17.77 -10.63 1.48
C VAL A 165 18.09 -10.90 0.02
N LEU A 166 19.25 -11.50 -0.28
CA LEU A 166 19.61 -11.87 -1.66
C LEU A 166 18.65 -12.92 -2.23
N ALA A 167 18.35 -13.99 -1.49
CA ALA A 167 17.44 -15.04 -1.95
C ALA A 167 16.03 -14.45 -2.23
N TRP A 168 15.52 -13.64 -1.30
CA TRP A 168 14.25 -12.92 -1.48
C TRP A 168 14.27 -11.96 -2.68
N GLY A 169 15.32 -11.16 -2.82
CA GLY A 169 15.40 -10.18 -3.91
C GLY A 169 15.60 -10.82 -5.28
N LEU A 170 16.51 -11.79 -5.41
CA LEU A 170 16.77 -12.49 -6.67
C LEU A 170 15.57 -13.33 -7.14
N SER A 171 14.76 -13.83 -6.22
CA SER A 171 13.51 -14.54 -6.57
C SER A 171 12.48 -13.64 -7.30
N ALA A 172 12.70 -12.31 -7.38
CA ALA A 172 11.89 -11.41 -8.20
C ALA A 172 12.17 -11.51 -9.70
N VAL A 173 13.36 -12.03 -10.09
CA VAL A 173 13.80 -12.03 -11.50
C VAL A 173 12.81 -12.73 -12.43
N PRO A 174 12.32 -13.97 -12.16
CA PRO A 174 11.36 -14.62 -13.06
C PRO A 174 10.07 -13.78 -13.25
N ALA A 175 9.54 -13.22 -12.16
CA ALA A 175 8.34 -12.38 -12.21
C ALA A 175 8.58 -11.06 -12.95
N LEU A 176 9.75 -10.44 -12.76
CA LEU A 176 10.17 -9.25 -13.49
C LEU A 176 10.26 -9.54 -15.00
N VAL A 177 10.91 -10.62 -15.38
CA VAL A 177 11.05 -11.04 -16.80
C VAL A 177 9.67 -11.28 -17.41
N LEU A 178 8.81 -12.05 -16.73
CA LEU A 178 7.44 -12.28 -17.18
C LEU A 178 6.68 -10.96 -17.32
N GLY A 179 6.73 -10.08 -16.32
CA GLY A 179 6.04 -8.80 -16.34
C GLY A 179 6.51 -7.89 -17.49
N LEU A 180 7.82 -7.79 -17.71
CA LEU A 180 8.38 -7.05 -18.85
C LEU A 180 7.97 -7.65 -20.20
N TRP A 181 7.92 -8.97 -20.31
CA TRP A 181 7.44 -9.65 -21.50
C TRP A 181 5.96 -9.37 -21.76
N LEU A 182 5.12 -9.43 -20.73
CA LEU A 182 3.69 -9.09 -20.81
C LEU A 182 3.44 -7.62 -21.12
N LEU A 183 4.34 -6.72 -20.70
CA LEU A 183 4.25 -5.29 -20.99
C LEU A 183 4.71 -4.94 -22.41
N ARG A 184 5.61 -5.74 -23.00
CA ARG A 184 6.24 -5.47 -24.30
C ARG A 184 5.28 -5.05 -25.43
N PRO A 185 4.10 -5.69 -25.64
CA PRO A 185 3.19 -5.30 -26.71
C PRO A 185 2.67 -3.86 -26.60
N TYR A 186 2.56 -3.33 -25.37
CA TYR A 186 2.02 -1.99 -25.12
C TYR A 186 3.06 -0.88 -25.25
N VAL A 187 4.34 -1.22 -25.04
CA VAL A 187 5.44 -0.23 -25.06
C VAL A 187 6.28 -0.30 -26.34
N ARG A 188 5.94 -1.19 -27.27
CA ARG A 188 6.68 -1.39 -28.52
C ARG A 188 6.61 -0.13 -29.37
N GLY A 189 7.77 0.40 -29.79
CA GLY A 189 7.87 1.65 -30.56
C GLY A 189 7.77 2.94 -29.73
N ALA A 190 7.36 2.88 -28.47
CA ALA A 190 7.34 4.04 -27.60
C ALA A 190 8.76 4.46 -27.18
N ARG A 191 9.00 5.76 -27.03
CA ARG A 191 10.26 6.27 -26.46
C ARG A 191 10.07 6.59 -24.98
N ALA A 192 11.03 6.24 -24.14
CA ALA A 192 11.03 6.63 -22.74
C ALA A 192 11.43 8.11 -22.63
N ASP A 193 10.64 8.90 -21.91
CA ASP A 193 10.99 10.27 -21.50
C ASP A 193 10.94 10.36 -19.97
N LEU A 194 12.08 10.60 -19.35
CA LEU A 194 12.19 10.72 -17.89
C LEU A 194 11.98 12.16 -17.41
N ARG A 195 11.97 13.14 -18.31
CA ARG A 195 11.86 14.57 -17.98
C ARG A 195 10.59 14.91 -17.19
N PRO A 196 9.40 14.32 -17.46
CA PRO A 196 8.19 14.58 -16.68
C PRO A 196 8.38 14.29 -15.19
N TYR A 197 9.10 13.22 -14.84
CA TYR A 197 9.38 12.84 -13.44
C TYR A 197 10.37 13.79 -12.74
N LEU A 198 11.19 14.51 -13.48
CA LEU A 198 12.18 15.46 -12.93
C LEU A 198 11.65 16.89 -12.84
N ARG A 199 10.48 17.18 -13.45
CA ARG A 199 9.89 18.52 -13.44
C ARG A 199 9.33 18.88 -12.06
N ARG A 200 9.50 20.16 -11.68
CA ARG A 200 8.81 20.74 -10.52
C ARG A 200 7.29 20.72 -10.78
N GLY A 201 6.52 20.30 -9.77
CA GLY A 201 5.07 20.20 -9.87
C GLY A 201 4.56 18.87 -10.44
N HIS A 202 5.44 17.87 -10.65
CA HIS A 202 5.00 16.51 -10.94
C HIS A 202 4.06 16.00 -9.84
N LEU A 203 2.96 15.37 -10.23
CA LEU A 203 1.90 14.94 -9.29
C LEU A 203 2.43 13.96 -8.22
N GLY A 204 3.40 13.14 -8.58
CA GLY A 204 4.08 12.22 -7.67
C GLY A 204 4.74 12.91 -6.47
N GLN A 205 5.24 14.15 -6.60
CA GLN A 205 5.82 14.91 -5.48
C GLN A 205 4.78 15.12 -4.37
N ARG A 206 3.53 15.38 -4.73
CA ARG A 206 2.43 15.54 -3.78
C ARG A 206 2.08 14.24 -3.10
N PHE A 207 2.02 13.15 -3.87
CA PHE A 207 1.73 11.82 -3.31
C PHE A 207 2.84 11.32 -2.39
N VAL A 208 4.10 11.68 -2.65
CA VAL A 208 5.21 11.41 -1.70
C VAL A 208 5.00 12.16 -0.39
N VAL A 209 4.61 13.44 -0.44
CA VAL A 209 4.30 14.19 0.79
C VAL A 209 3.09 13.58 1.51
N GLU A 210 2.03 13.19 0.79
CA GLU A 210 0.87 12.50 1.35
C GLU A 210 1.26 11.17 2.03
N PHE A 211 2.13 10.40 1.38
CA PHE A 211 2.65 9.14 1.92
C PHE A 211 3.53 9.37 3.15
N ALA A 212 4.46 10.32 3.09
CA ALA A 212 5.34 10.66 4.20
C ALA A 212 4.55 11.14 5.42
N VAL A 213 3.56 12.02 5.20
CA VAL A 213 2.68 12.50 6.28
C VAL A 213 1.82 11.37 6.82
N GLY A 214 1.23 10.52 5.97
CA GLY A 214 0.41 9.38 6.36
C GLY A 214 1.19 8.35 7.19
N ASN A 215 2.35 7.91 6.69
CA ASN A 215 3.24 7.00 7.42
C ASN A 215 3.92 7.69 8.62
N GLY A 216 4.39 8.92 8.43
CA GLY A 216 5.03 9.69 9.49
C GLY A 216 4.09 9.92 10.66
N SER A 217 2.84 10.29 10.41
CA SER A 217 1.87 10.49 11.49
C SER A 217 1.57 9.21 12.26
N SER A 218 1.45 8.06 11.59
CA SER A 218 1.24 6.78 12.26
C SER A 218 2.48 6.34 13.08
N GLN A 219 3.67 6.58 12.57
CA GLN A 219 4.91 6.29 13.30
C GLN A 219 5.11 7.25 14.49
N LEU A 220 4.83 8.55 14.31
CA LEU A 220 4.87 9.53 15.38
C LEU A 220 3.83 9.22 16.48
N ALA A 221 2.65 8.73 16.10
CA ALA A 221 1.65 8.28 17.04
C ALA A 221 2.15 7.11 17.91
N VAL A 222 2.78 6.12 17.28
CA VAL A 222 3.35 4.96 17.98
C VAL A 222 4.56 5.36 18.82
N LEU A 223 5.44 6.23 18.32
CA LEU A 223 6.59 6.74 19.07
C LEU A 223 6.14 7.60 20.24
N GLY A 224 5.19 8.51 20.02
CA GLY A 224 4.63 9.34 21.09
C GLY A 224 3.96 8.50 22.18
N LEU A 225 3.20 7.48 21.82
CA LEU A 225 2.68 6.51 22.77
C LEU A 225 3.79 5.76 23.49
N GLY A 226 4.87 5.36 22.80
CA GLY A 226 6.00 4.65 23.39
C GLY A 226 6.77 5.46 24.43
N VAL A 227 6.68 6.80 24.39
CA VAL A 227 7.28 7.69 25.40
C VAL A 227 6.43 7.77 26.68
N PHE A 228 5.09 7.70 26.54
CA PHE A 228 4.16 7.96 27.66
C PHE A 228 3.37 6.72 28.09
N ALA A 229 3.27 5.70 27.23
CA ALA A 229 2.48 4.49 27.48
C ALA A 229 3.35 3.31 27.85
N THR A 230 2.73 2.32 28.53
CA THR A 230 3.39 1.05 28.82
C THR A 230 3.64 0.24 27.55
N PRO A 231 4.69 -0.61 27.50
CA PRO A 231 4.93 -1.52 26.37
C PRO A 231 3.71 -2.39 26.02
N LEU A 232 2.93 -2.79 27.02
CA LEU A 232 1.70 -3.55 26.86
C LEU A 232 0.65 -2.75 26.09
N ALA A 233 0.50 -1.44 26.37
CA ALA A 233 -0.43 -0.55 25.68
C ALA A 233 -0.10 -0.41 24.19
N VAL A 234 1.18 -0.20 23.88
CA VAL A 234 1.67 -0.13 22.48
C VAL A 234 1.47 -1.48 21.78
N GLY A 235 1.79 -2.58 22.48
CA GLY A 235 1.60 -3.93 22.00
C GLY A 235 0.13 -4.25 21.68
N ALA A 236 -0.79 -3.86 22.55
CA ALA A 236 -2.23 -4.07 22.36
C ALA A 236 -2.78 -3.32 21.14
N LEU A 237 -2.42 -2.04 20.96
CA LEU A 237 -2.81 -1.26 19.78
C LEU A 237 -2.23 -1.84 18.50
N ARG A 238 -0.97 -2.26 18.50
CA ARG A 238 -0.35 -2.94 17.37
C ARG A 238 -1.00 -4.29 17.10
N GLY A 239 -1.28 -5.08 18.12
CA GLY A 239 -2.00 -6.35 18.01
C GLY A 239 -3.36 -6.16 17.34
N ALA A 240 -4.14 -5.18 17.83
CA ALA A 240 -5.43 -4.84 17.24
C ALA A 240 -5.30 -4.50 15.74
N THR A 241 -4.43 -3.57 15.38
CA THR A 241 -4.27 -3.17 13.96
C THR A 241 -3.72 -4.30 13.08
N THR A 242 -2.91 -5.21 13.62
CA THR A 242 -2.37 -6.37 12.89
C THR A 242 -3.48 -7.36 12.52
N LEU A 243 -4.44 -7.60 13.41
CA LEU A 243 -5.58 -8.48 13.12
C LEU A 243 -6.48 -7.94 12.00
N PHE A 244 -6.46 -6.65 11.76
CA PHE A 244 -7.15 -6.01 10.62
C PHE A 244 -6.29 -5.92 9.34
N GLY A 245 -5.10 -6.47 9.35
CA GLY A 245 -4.18 -6.55 8.20
C GLY A 245 -4.85 -7.00 6.89
N PRO A 246 -5.70 -8.06 6.87
CA PRO A 246 -6.40 -8.51 5.67
C PRO A 246 -7.24 -7.42 4.99
N LEU A 247 -7.82 -6.47 5.73
CA LEU A 247 -8.58 -5.38 5.16
C LEU A 247 -7.72 -4.37 4.39
N ASN A 248 -6.44 -4.24 4.77
CA ASN A 248 -5.52 -3.39 4.03
C ASN A 248 -5.30 -3.89 2.60
N VAL A 249 -5.42 -5.20 2.36
CA VAL A 249 -5.39 -5.79 1.01
C VAL A 249 -6.51 -5.20 0.14
N LEU A 250 -7.72 -5.12 0.66
CA LEU A 250 -8.88 -4.57 -0.05
C LEU A 250 -8.72 -3.06 -0.28
N PHE A 251 -8.28 -2.32 0.73
CA PHE A 251 -8.07 -0.86 0.62
C PHE A 251 -6.96 -0.53 -0.39
N ASN A 252 -5.88 -1.30 -0.38
CA ASN A 252 -4.78 -1.12 -1.33
C ASN A 252 -5.22 -1.49 -2.76
N SER A 253 -6.00 -2.56 -2.94
CA SER A 253 -6.60 -2.90 -4.24
C SER A 253 -7.48 -1.78 -4.77
N ALA A 254 -8.35 -1.21 -3.92
CA ALA A 254 -9.19 -0.08 -4.30
C ALA A 254 -8.36 1.13 -4.73
N ASN A 255 -7.26 1.42 -4.04
CA ASN A 255 -6.36 2.52 -4.38
C ASN A 255 -5.56 2.26 -5.68
N ALA A 256 -5.09 1.04 -5.91
CA ALA A 256 -4.27 0.70 -7.06
C ALA A 256 -5.09 0.59 -8.36
N PHE A 257 -6.24 -0.09 -8.32
CA PHE A 257 -7.04 -0.37 -9.51
C PHE A 257 -8.32 0.47 -9.63
N GLY A 258 -8.71 1.16 -8.55
CA GLY A 258 -9.88 2.03 -8.54
C GLY A 258 -9.82 3.18 -9.55
N PRO A 259 -8.73 3.99 -9.60
CA PRO A 259 -8.67 5.15 -10.49
C PRO A 259 -8.90 4.82 -11.97
N PRO A 260 -8.25 3.80 -12.57
CA PRO A 260 -8.50 3.45 -13.98
C PRO A 260 -9.93 2.95 -14.25
N VAL A 261 -10.54 2.27 -13.28
CA VAL A 261 -11.92 1.78 -13.40
C VAL A 261 -12.91 2.93 -13.31
N LEU A 262 -12.73 3.82 -12.35
CA LEU A 262 -13.59 4.98 -12.13
C LEU A 262 -13.46 6.01 -13.25
N GLY A 263 -12.27 6.13 -13.86
CA GLY A 263 -12.05 7.00 -15.01
C GLY A 263 -12.85 6.64 -16.24
N ARG A 264 -13.48 5.44 -16.28
CA ARG A 264 -14.41 5.02 -17.35
C ARG A 264 -15.86 5.40 -17.06
N ILE A 265 -16.17 5.78 -15.84
CA ILE A 265 -17.51 6.15 -15.44
C ILE A 265 -17.70 7.60 -15.90
N GLY A 266 -18.66 7.83 -16.78
CA GLY A 266 -19.00 9.17 -17.26
C GLY A 266 -19.67 9.98 -16.13
N GLY A 267 -19.20 11.23 -15.95
CA GLY A 267 -19.82 12.21 -15.06
C GLY A 267 -19.57 12.04 -13.56
N LYS A 268 -19.54 13.17 -12.86
CA LYS A 268 -19.30 13.26 -11.44
C LYS A 268 -20.28 12.43 -10.61
N ARG A 269 -21.60 12.51 -10.93
CA ARG A 269 -22.66 11.83 -10.15
C ARG A 269 -22.48 10.31 -10.15
N ALA A 270 -22.19 9.73 -11.33
CA ALA A 270 -22.00 8.29 -11.45
C ALA A 270 -20.72 7.82 -10.72
N THR A 271 -19.63 8.57 -10.82
CA THR A 271 -18.38 8.30 -10.07
C THR A 271 -18.62 8.34 -8.57
N VAL A 272 -19.31 9.37 -8.06
CA VAL A 272 -19.60 9.52 -6.63
C VAL A 272 -20.51 8.38 -6.13
N ARG A 273 -21.54 7.99 -6.89
CA ARG A 273 -22.40 6.86 -6.52
C ARG A 273 -21.63 5.54 -6.46
N ALA A 274 -20.79 5.27 -7.47
CA ALA A 274 -19.98 4.06 -7.53
C ALA A 274 -19.00 3.97 -6.35
N THR A 275 -18.33 5.08 -6.04
CA THR A 275 -17.37 5.12 -4.91
C THR A 275 -18.06 5.12 -3.56
N ALA A 276 -19.24 5.72 -3.42
CA ALA A 276 -20.02 5.66 -2.20
C ALA A 276 -20.49 4.21 -1.92
N LEU A 277 -21.00 3.51 -2.94
CA LEU A 277 -21.38 2.11 -2.81
C LEU A 277 -20.18 1.23 -2.45
N LEU A 278 -19.04 1.40 -3.13
CA LEU A 278 -17.80 0.70 -2.78
C LEU A 278 -17.39 0.99 -1.33
N GLY A 279 -17.49 2.26 -0.90
CA GLY A 279 -17.19 2.66 0.47
C GLY A 279 -18.08 2.00 1.50
N LEU A 280 -19.38 1.88 1.22
CA LEU A 280 -20.34 1.17 2.07
C LEU A 280 -20.01 -0.33 2.15
N VAL A 281 -19.67 -0.95 1.02
CA VAL A 281 -19.25 -2.36 1.00
C VAL A 281 -18.00 -2.57 1.83
N LEU A 282 -16.96 -1.73 1.64
CA LEU A 282 -15.72 -1.83 2.43
C LEU A 282 -15.97 -1.56 3.93
N ALA A 283 -16.87 -0.65 4.26
CA ALA A 283 -17.26 -0.37 5.64
C ALA A 283 -18.00 -1.57 6.26
N ALA A 284 -18.93 -2.19 5.53
CA ALA A 284 -19.64 -3.39 5.97
C ALA A 284 -18.67 -4.56 6.18
N VAL A 285 -17.72 -4.78 5.26
CA VAL A 285 -16.67 -5.79 5.40
C VAL A 285 -15.79 -5.49 6.62
N GLY A 286 -15.42 -4.21 6.84
CA GLY A 286 -14.64 -3.79 8.01
C GLY A 286 -15.36 -4.03 9.33
N ALA A 287 -16.62 -3.65 9.41
CA ALA A 287 -17.47 -3.89 10.58
C ALA A 287 -17.70 -5.39 10.83
N GLY A 288 -18.00 -6.15 9.76
CA GLY A 288 -18.19 -7.60 9.83
C GLY A 288 -16.93 -8.34 10.30
N TRP A 289 -15.75 -7.96 9.78
CA TRP A 289 -14.49 -8.51 10.24
C TRP A 289 -14.22 -8.17 11.72
N GLY A 290 -14.51 -6.92 12.12
CA GLY A 290 -14.45 -6.51 13.53
C GLY A 290 -15.35 -7.34 14.43
N ALA A 291 -16.58 -7.63 14.00
CA ALA A 291 -17.51 -8.48 14.72
C ALA A 291 -17.01 -9.93 14.83
N VAL A 292 -16.42 -10.48 13.76
CA VAL A 292 -15.81 -11.83 13.77
C VAL A 292 -14.65 -11.88 14.76
N LEU A 293 -13.77 -10.89 14.75
CA LEU A 293 -12.64 -10.83 15.69
C LEU A 293 -13.09 -10.64 17.14
N TYR A 294 -14.14 -9.86 17.36
CA TYR A 294 -14.70 -9.65 18.70
C TYR A 294 -15.37 -10.93 19.25
N ALA A 295 -15.98 -11.72 18.37
CA ALA A 295 -16.56 -13.01 18.72
C ALA A 295 -15.51 -14.15 18.83
N LEU A 296 -14.23 -13.87 18.59
CA LEU A 296 -13.17 -14.88 18.62
C LEU A 296 -12.97 -15.41 20.05
N PRO A 297 -13.00 -16.75 20.27
CA PRO A 297 -12.71 -17.33 21.58
C PRO A 297 -11.31 -16.96 22.08
N ASP A 298 -11.18 -16.66 23.36
CA ASP A 298 -9.92 -16.28 24.01
C ASP A 298 -8.77 -17.26 23.75
N ARG A 299 -9.07 -18.54 23.65
CA ARG A 299 -8.07 -19.58 23.35
C ARG A 299 -7.41 -19.33 21.99
N LEU A 300 -8.19 -19.00 20.96
CA LEU A 300 -7.66 -18.72 19.62
C LEU A 300 -6.96 -17.35 19.59
N GLY A 301 -7.51 -16.36 20.26
CA GLY A 301 -6.89 -15.05 20.38
C GLY A 301 -5.51 -15.11 21.06
N ARG A 302 -5.36 -15.88 22.12
CA ARG A 302 -4.06 -16.09 22.78
C ARG A 302 -3.08 -16.88 21.93
N GLN A 303 -3.55 -17.80 21.08
CA GLN A 303 -2.66 -18.46 20.11
C GLN A 303 -2.13 -17.50 19.05
N LEU A 304 -2.88 -16.43 18.70
CA LEU A 304 -2.49 -15.44 17.72
C LEU A 304 -1.56 -14.35 18.31
N LEU A 305 -1.88 -13.85 19.51
CA LEU A 305 -1.24 -12.66 20.09
C LEU A 305 -0.58 -12.91 21.47
N GLY A 306 -0.60 -14.13 21.97
CA GLY A 306 -0.03 -14.47 23.27
C GLY A 306 -0.65 -13.66 24.40
N ASP A 307 0.20 -13.18 25.32
CA ASP A 307 -0.20 -12.44 26.52
C ASP A 307 -0.82 -11.07 26.22
N THR A 308 -0.61 -10.53 25.01
CA THR A 308 -1.18 -9.25 24.60
C THR A 308 -2.66 -9.34 24.21
N TRP A 309 -3.21 -10.57 24.06
CA TRP A 309 -4.58 -10.80 23.62
C TRP A 309 -5.60 -10.09 24.50
N THR A 310 -5.51 -10.27 25.83
CA THR A 310 -6.50 -9.72 26.77
C THR A 310 -6.62 -8.20 26.65
N ALA A 311 -5.48 -7.50 26.54
CA ALA A 311 -5.45 -6.05 26.33
C ALA A 311 -5.92 -5.67 24.92
N THR A 312 -5.66 -6.50 23.90
CA THR A 312 -6.06 -6.28 22.52
C THR A 312 -7.56 -6.49 22.32
N ALA A 313 -8.15 -7.52 22.93
CA ALA A 313 -9.56 -7.88 22.78
C ALA A 313 -10.50 -6.71 23.12
N GLY A 314 -10.18 -5.96 24.18
CA GLY A 314 -10.94 -4.76 24.57
C GLY A 314 -10.89 -3.60 23.55
N LEU A 315 -9.92 -3.63 22.62
CA LEU A 315 -9.76 -2.59 21.59
C LEU A 315 -10.47 -2.95 20.26
N LEU A 316 -10.85 -4.22 20.08
CA LEU A 316 -11.41 -4.71 18.81
C LEU A 316 -12.67 -3.97 18.36
N PRO A 317 -13.62 -3.60 19.24
CA PRO A 317 -14.80 -2.83 18.81
C PRO A 317 -14.43 -1.46 18.25
N ALA A 318 -13.55 -0.71 18.93
CA ALA A 318 -13.09 0.59 18.45
C ALA A 318 -12.27 0.47 17.17
N THR A 319 -11.37 -0.54 17.08
CA THR A 319 -10.57 -0.78 15.89
C THR A 319 -11.45 -1.23 14.71
N GLY A 320 -12.48 -2.06 14.95
CA GLY A 320 -13.45 -2.45 13.93
C GLY A 320 -14.22 -1.26 13.36
N ALA A 321 -14.70 -0.38 14.24
CA ALA A 321 -15.33 0.88 13.84
C ALA A 321 -14.36 1.77 13.06
N GLN A 322 -13.08 1.86 13.46
CA GLN A 322 -12.05 2.60 12.75
C GLN A 322 -11.88 2.08 11.32
N TYR A 323 -11.74 0.76 11.12
CA TYR A 323 -11.55 0.16 9.80
C TYR A 323 -12.80 0.30 8.92
N ALA A 324 -14.01 0.21 9.49
CA ALA A 324 -15.24 0.48 8.78
C ALA A 324 -15.25 1.93 8.22
N VAL A 325 -14.93 2.89 9.06
CA VAL A 325 -14.85 4.31 8.66
C VAL A 325 -13.69 4.56 7.68
N MET A 326 -12.56 3.86 7.83
CA MET A 326 -11.44 3.92 6.89
C MET A 326 -11.87 3.46 5.49
N GLY A 327 -12.75 2.48 5.36
CA GLY A 327 -13.33 2.07 4.07
C GLY A 327 -14.05 3.23 3.38
N LEU A 328 -14.90 3.95 4.10
CA LEU A 328 -15.58 5.16 3.60
C LEU A 328 -14.58 6.25 3.22
N GLY A 329 -13.60 6.51 4.09
CA GLY A 329 -12.56 7.53 3.86
C GLY A 329 -11.67 7.22 2.64
N THR A 330 -11.29 5.96 2.46
CA THR A 330 -10.52 5.50 1.31
C THR A 330 -11.26 5.79 0.00
N CYS A 331 -12.56 5.49 -0.06
CA CYS A 331 -13.37 5.75 -1.25
C CYS A 331 -13.62 7.24 -1.49
N ALA A 332 -13.75 8.06 -0.44
CA ALA A 332 -13.81 9.51 -0.57
C ALA A 332 -12.51 10.08 -1.17
N LEU A 333 -11.36 9.66 -0.65
CA LEU A 333 -10.04 10.06 -1.18
C LEU A 333 -9.80 9.55 -2.60
N LEU A 334 -10.24 8.33 -2.91
CA LEU A 334 -10.21 7.79 -4.26
C LEU A 334 -11.02 8.65 -5.23
N THR A 335 -12.23 9.06 -4.84
CA THR A 335 -13.06 9.99 -5.61
C THR A 335 -12.35 11.31 -5.85
N LEU A 336 -11.76 11.89 -4.81
CA LEU A 336 -10.99 13.13 -4.93
C LEU A 336 -9.77 12.96 -5.83
N ARG A 337 -9.05 11.85 -5.75
CA ARG A 337 -7.90 11.57 -6.62
C ARG A 337 -8.29 11.52 -8.10
N VAL A 338 -9.45 10.97 -8.41
CA VAL A 338 -9.95 10.87 -9.79
C VAL A 338 -10.48 12.20 -10.32
N LEU A 339 -11.23 12.95 -9.48
CA LEU A 339 -11.92 14.18 -9.90
C LEU A 339 -11.09 15.45 -9.65
N ALA A 340 -10.28 15.49 -8.60
CA ALA A 340 -9.50 16.65 -8.19
C ALA A 340 -8.25 16.25 -7.41
N PRO A 341 -7.23 15.65 -8.05
CA PRO A 341 -6.05 15.08 -7.36
C PRO A 341 -5.33 16.10 -6.46
N LYS A 342 -5.39 17.39 -6.82
CA LYS A 342 -4.76 18.46 -6.04
C LYS A 342 -5.44 18.73 -4.70
N ALA A 343 -6.64 18.23 -4.46
CA ALA A 343 -7.40 18.49 -3.23
C ALA A 343 -7.08 17.52 -2.09
N THR A 344 -6.34 16.44 -2.33
CA THR A 344 -6.10 15.37 -1.36
C THR A 344 -5.05 15.72 -0.32
N LEU A 345 -4.00 16.48 -0.68
CA LEU A 345 -2.86 16.76 0.18
C LEU A 345 -3.26 17.48 1.48
N SER A 346 -4.03 18.57 1.38
CA SER A 346 -4.44 19.33 2.56
C SER A 346 -5.28 18.50 3.54
N LEU A 347 -6.17 17.64 3.02
CA LEU A 347 -6.93 16.69 3.82
C LEU A 347 -6.01 15.69 4.53
N GLN A 348 -5.06 15.10 3.79
CA GLN A 348 -4.13 14.14 4.38
C GLN A 348 -3.29 14.77 5.50
N VAL A 349 -2.71 15.95 5.27
CA VAL A 349 -1.88 16.64 6.27
C VAL A 349 -2.68 16.98 7.51
N VAL A 350 -3.77 17.74 7.36
CA VAL A 350 -4.55 18.25 8.49
C VAL A 350 -5.13 17.10 9.33
N PHE A 351 -5.79 16.14 8.69
CA PHE A 351 -6.46 15.06 9.41
C PHE A 351 -5.52 13.95 9.89
N SER A 352 -4.33 13.80 9.30
CA SER A 352 -3.31 12.92 9.87
C SER A 352 -2.74 13.49 11.17
N LEU A 353 -2.42 14.79 11.20
CA LEU A 353 -1.97 15.47 12.42
C LEU A 353 -3.06 15.47 13.50
N LEU A 354 -4.31 15.75 13.11
CA LEU A 354 -5.45 15.70 14.01
C LEU A 354 -5.65 14.30 14.61
N SER A 355 -5.48 13.25 13.81
CA SER A 355 -5.58 11.85 14.29
C SER A 355 -4.51 11.53 15.33
N VAL A 356 -3.28 12.05 15.16
CA VAL A 356 -2.23 11.92 16.19
C VAL A 356 -2.65 12.65 17.49
N GLY A 357 -3.12 13.88 17.37
CA GLY A 357 -3.59 14.64 18.53
C GLY A 357 -4.74 13.94 19.27
N LEU A 358 -5.72 13.40 18.53
CA LEU A 358 -6.84 12.66 19.10
C LEU A 358 -6.42 11.33 19.72
N LEU A 359 -5.44 10.63 19.14
CA LEU A 359 -4.86 9.41 19.74
C LEU A 359 -4.19 9.74 21.07
N LEU A 360 -3.31 10.74 21.10
CA LEU A 360 -2.57 11.12 22.32
C LEU A 360 -3.49 11.69 23.39
N GLY A 361 -4.42 12.58 23.01
CA GLY A 361 -5.43 13.12 23.90
C GLY A 361 -6.38 12.05 24.44
N GLY A 362 -6.82 11.14 23.57
CA GLY A 362 -7.62 9.99 23.98
C GLY A 362 -6.89 9.09 24.96
N TYR A 363 -5.58 8.84 24.73
CA TYR A 363 -4.76 8.10 25.67
C TYR A 363 -4.66 8.79 27.06
N ALA A 364 -4.46 10.10 27.07
CA ALA A 364 -4.37 10.86 28.30
C ALA A 364 -5.65 10.81 29.15
N VAL A 365 -6.83 10.71 28.51
CA VAL A 365 -8.14 10.72 29.20
C VAL A 365 -8.59 9.29 29.55
N GLY A 366 -8.41 8.32 28.64
CA GLY A 366 -8.98 6.97 28.78
C GLY A 366 -7.98 5.83 28.52
N GLY A 367 -6.68 6.10 28.66
CA GLY A 367 -5.64 5.09 28.43
C GLY A 367 -5.70 4.50 27.03
N VAL A 368 -5.42 3.20 26.89
CA VAL A 368 -5.34 2.51 25.58
C VAL A 368 -6.69 2.50 24.85
N ALA A 369 -7.79 2.33 25.58
CA ALA A 369 -9.13 2.38 25.02
C ALA A 369 -9.45 3.79 24.48
N GLY A 370 -9.10 4.84 25.23
CA GLY A 370 -9.22 6.22 24.76
C GLY A 370 -8.38 6.51 23.52
N ALA A 371 -7.16 5.95 23.41
CA ALA A 371 -6.33 6.06 22.21
C ALA A 371 -7.00 5.41 20.98
N ALA A 372 -7.59 4.21 21.13
CA ALA A 372 -8.30 3.53 20.06
C ALA A 372 -9.54 4.32 19.60
N VAL A 373 -10.31 4.88 20.55
CA VAL A 373 -11.44 5.76 20.25
C VAL A 373 -10.97 7.04 19.55
N GLY A 374 -9.86 7.63 20.00
CA GLY A 374 -9.25 8.81 19.37
C GLY A 374 -8.85 8.55 17.91
N LEU A 375 -8.25 7.39 17.60
CA LEU A 375 -7.95 6.98 16.22
C LEU A 375 -9.21 6.81 15.38
N THR A 376 -10.27 6.23 15.96
CA THR A 376 -11.56 6.08 15.30
C THR A 376 -12.16 7.44 14.97
N ALA A 377 -12.18 8.35 15.94
CA ALA A 377 -12.68 9.72 15.75
C ALA A 377 -11.88 10.48 14.68
N GLY A 378 -10.53 10.38 14.69
CA GLY A 378 -9.69 10.98 13.67
C GLY A 378 -9.98 10.43 12.25
N SER A 379 -10.18 9.13 12.13
CA SER A 379 -10.57 8.49 10.87
C SER A 379 -11.96 8.94 10.41
N ALA A 380 -12.92 9.08 11.34
CA ALA A 380 -14.27 9.55 11.05
C ALA A 380 -14.28 10.99 10.56
N LEU A 381 -13.57 11.89 11.23
CA LEU A 381 -13.44 13.27 10.82
C LEU A 381 -12.80 13.40 9.45
N LYS A 382 -11.75 12.63 9.18
CA LYS A 382 -11.09 12.57 7.87
C LYS A 382 -12.05 12.09 6.77
N ALA A 383 -12.81 11.04 7.02
CA ALA A 383 -13.79 10.50 6.07
C ALA A 383 -14.91 11.53 5.81
N ALA A 384 -15.46 12.13 6.86
CA ALA A 384 -16.50 13.16 6.76
C ALA A 384 -16.02 14.37 5.96
N ALA A 385 -14.82 14.89 6.27
CA ALA A 385 -14.25 16.03 5.57
C ALA A 385 -13.95 15.71 4.08
N ALA A 386 -13.49 14.48 3.79
CA ALA A 386 -13.24 14.07 2.42
C ALA A 386 -14.54 13.96 1.61
N TRP A 387 -15.60 13.38 2.16
CA TRP A 387 -16.92 13.33 1.51
C TRP A 387 -17.53 14.72 1.37
N TRP A 388 -17.44 15.56 2.39
CA TRP A 388 -17.89 16.95 2.30
C TRP A 388 -17.17 17.69 1.15
N ARG A 389 -15.87 17.50 1.01
CA ARG A 389 -15.09 18.06 -0.11
C ARG A 389 -15.58 17.55 -1.46
N VAL A 390 -15.88 16.25 -1.57
CA VAL A 390 -16.44 15.61 -2.80
C VAL A 390 -17.76 16.29 -3.20
N THR A 391 -18.66 16.54 -2.25
CA THR A 391 -19.95 17.18 -2.54
C THR A 391 -19.77 18.62 -3.05
N ARG A 392 -18.77 19.33 -2.54
CA ARG A 392 -18.46 20.72 -2.90
C ARG A 392 -17.62 20.89 -4.16
N LEU A 393 -17.14 19.81 -4.79
CA LEU A 393 -16.41 19.91 -6.04
C LEU A 393 -17.31 20.50 -7.14
N ARG A 394 -16.85 21.58 -7.77
CA ARG A 394 -17.40 22.07 -9.04
C ARG A 394 -16.59 21.42 -10.17
N VAL A 395 -17.15 20.46 -10.88
CA VAL A 395 -16.53 19.88 -12.08
C VAL A 395 -17.04 20.66 -13.28
N PRO A 396 -16.18 21.17 -14.16
CA PRO A 396 -16.59 21.84 -15.37
C PRO A 396 -17.50 20.93 -16.23
N ALA A 397 -18.54 21.50 -16.82
CA ALA A 397 -19.59 20.78 -17.59
C ALA A 397 -19.06 19.95 -18.79
N ALA A 398 -17.81 20.16 -19.21
CA ALA A 398 -17.18 19.40 -20.28
C ALA A 398 -16.95 17.90 -19.96
N GLN A 399 -17.00 17.51 -18.69
CA GLN A 399 -16.88 16.09 -18.29
C GLN A 399 -18.24 15.39 -18.13
N ASP A 400 -19.34 16.11 -18.21
CA ASP A 400 -20.72 15.57 -18.16
C ASP A 400 -21.27 15.22 -19.54
N ARG A 401 -20.52 15.40 -20.63
CA ARG A 401 -20.93 14.93 -21.95
C ARG A 401 -20.95 13.41 -21.95
N GLU A 402 -22.14 12.86 -22.19
CA GLU A 402 -22.31 11.45 -22.52
C GLU A 402 -21.37 11.09 -23.69
N PRO A 403 -20.81 9.88 -23.70
CA PRO A 403 -20.05 9.42 -24.86
C PRO A 403 -20.95 9.51 -26.08
N GLU A 404 -20.52 10.30 -27.05
CA GLU A 404 -21.18 10.43 -28.35
C GLU A 404 -21.46 9.03 -28.90
N PRO A 405 -22.70 8.69 -29.28
CA PRO A 405 -23.00 7.40 -29.85
C PRO A 405 -22.10 7.16 -31.06
N ALA A 406 -21.47 6.01 -31.13
CA ALA A 406 -20.61 5.64 -32.26
C ALA A 406 -21.39 5.83 -33.56
N PRO A 407 -20.77 6.44 -34.58
CA PRO A 407 -21.43 6.58 -35.88
C PRO A 407 -21.85 5.18 -36.34
N ALA A 408 -23.13 5.07 -36.75
CA ALA A 408 -23.67 3.86 -37.33
C ALA A 408 -22.87 3.57 -38.64
N ALA A 409 -22.27 2.36 -38.67
CA ALA A 409 -21.56 1.83 -39.81
C ALA A 409 -22.56 1.25 -40.84
#